data_5502bd9b85a651583bb64446b6b013dd
#
_entry.id   5502bd9b85a651583bb64446b6b013dd
#
_cell.length_a   1.000
_cell.length_b   1.000
_cell.length_c   1.000
_cell.angle_alpha   90.00
_cell.angle_beta   90.00
_cell.angle_gamma   90.00
#
_symmetry.space_group_name_H-M   'P 1'
#
loop_
_entity.id
_entity.type
_entity.pdbx_description
1 polymer ?
#
loop_
_entity_poly.entity_id
_entity_poly.type
_entity_poly.pdbx_seq_one_letter_code
_entity_poly.pdbx_strand_id
1 'polypeptide(L)'
;MSSSAGPAPAGFAHRPRTYFDLIVAAYCVVLVLSNVAATKGVAFGPVLTDGGFFLFPLAYVLGDVVAEVYGFRAARRAIVTSFAAGLFSSVVFWLVIALPPAAFYEGQEAFESVLGPVPLIVAGSLLGYLAGQLLNAFVMVRIKARTRERHLWARLIGSTLVGELVDTVVFCTVAAPIIGISTLPDFLNYVVVGYAYKVLVEVLVMPLTYAAIGWLKRREPTYGTAVSPAGDAVAVR
;
A
#
# COMPACT_ATOMS: atom_id res chain seq x y z
N MET A 1 -5.47 -35.43 -52.92
CA MET A 1 -4.47 -35.36 -51.84
C MET A 1 -4.97 -34.38 -50.82
N SER A 2 -5.64 -34.88 -49.79
CA SER A 2 -6.17 -34.06 -48.70
C SER A 2 -5.04 -33.80 -47.67
N SER A 3 -4.56 -32.59 -47.59
CA SER A 3 -3.61 -32.16 -46.57
C SER A 3 -4.33 -32.08 -45.22
N SER A 4 -4.12 -33.06 -44.36
CA SER A 4 -4.56 -32.97 -42.96
C SER A 4 -3.70 -31.92 -42.26
N ALA A 5 -4.24 -30.70 -42.09
CA ALA A 5 -3.63 -29.72 -41.20
C ALA A 5 -3.61 -30.32 -39.79
N GLY A 6 -2.43 -30.56 -39.27
CA GLY A 6 -2.27 -31.00 -37.89
C GLY A 6 -2.89 -29.97 -36.91
N PRO A 7 -3.20 -30.41 -35.69
CA PRO A 7 -3.78 -29.50 -34.68
C PRO A 7 -2.90 -28.27 -34.50
N ALA A 8 -3.51 -27.09 -34.52
CA ALA A 8 -2.82 -25.82 -34.26
C ALA A 8 -2.10 -25.91 -32.90
N PRO A 9 -0.86 -25.41 -32.76
CA PRO A 9 -0.17 -25.45 -31.50
C PRO A 9 -0.95 -24.67 -30.43
N ALA A 10 -1.00 -25.21 -29.22
CA ALA A 10 -1.68 -24.56 -28.09
C ALA A 10 -1.06 -23.17 -27.86
N GLY A 11 -1.89 -22.12 -27.96
CA GLY A 11 -1.46 -20.74 -27.74
C GLY A 11 -1.44 -20.40 -26.25
N PHE A 12 -0.36 -19.83 -25.76
CA PHE A 12 -0.26 -19.26 -24.42
C PHE A 12 -0.09 -17.74 -24.50
N ALA A 13 -0.63 -17.02 -23.50
CA ALA A 13 -0.45 -15.58 -23.43
C ALA A 13 1.03 -15.22 -23.25
N HIS A 14 1.54 -14.29 -24.05
CA HIS A 14 2.89 -13.78 -23.89
C HIS A 14 2.96 -12.94 -22.62
N ARG A 15 3.90 -13.27 -21.70
CA ARG A 15 4.20 -12.48 -20.51
C ARG A 15 5.53 -11.76 -20.68
N PRO A 16 5.56 -10.41 -20.72
CA PRO A 16 6.81 -9.70 -20.70
C PRO A 16 7.53 -9.97 -19.37
N ARG A 17 8.85 -10.14 -19.41
CA ARG A 17 9.67 -10.28 -18.20
C ARG A 17 9.75 -8.93 -17.49
N THR A 18 9.09 -8.83 -16.34
CA THR A 18 9.07 -7.63 -15.49
C THR A 18 8.99 -8.06 -14.03
N TYR A 19 9.50 -7.24 -13.13
CA TYR A 19 9.38 -7.44 -11.69
C TYR A 19 8.05 -6.90 -11.12
N PHE A 20 7.25 -6.19 -11.93
CA PHE A 20 6.02 -5.55 -11.51
C PHE A 20 5.05 -6.52 -10.82
N ASP A 21 4.79 -7.68 -11.41
CA ASP A 21 3.84 -8.66 -10.85
C ASP A 21 4.28 -9.17 -9.48
N LEU A 22 5.59 -9.39 -9.29
CA LEU A 22 6.16 -9.83 -8.00
C LEU A 22 6.04 -8.74 -6.94
N ILE A 23 6.25 -7.48 -7.33
CA ILE A 23 6.13 -6.33 -6.42
C ILE A 23 4.67 -6.14 -6.01
N VAL A 24 3.72 -6.25 -6.95
CA VAL A 24 2.28 -6.16 -6.63
C VAL A 24 1.86 -7.29 -5.70
N ALA A 25 2.32 -8.52 -5.93
CA ALA A 25 2.06 -9.65 -5.04
C ALA A 25 2.62 -9.39 -3.63
N ALA A 26 3.88 -8.95 -3.53
CA ALA A 26 4.48 -8.57 -2.25
C ALA A 26 3.70 -7.45 -1.55
N TYR A 27 3.26 -6.43 -2.29
CA TYR A 27 2.47 -5.32 -1.78
C TYR A 27 1.14 -5.80 -1.17
N CYS A 28 0.41 -6.69 -1.87
CA CYS A 28 -0.83 -7.28 -1.35
C CYS A 28 -0.57 -8.05 -0.05
N VAL A 29 0.47 -8.89 -0.01
CA VAL A 29 0.84 -9.66 1.18
C VAL A 29 1.21 -8.75 2.34
N VAL A 30 2.05 -7.75 2.12
CA VAL A 30 2.49 -6.79 3.15
C VAL A 30 1.29 -6.04 3.72
N LEU A 31 0.36 -5.58 2.88
CA LEU A 31 -0.82 -4.86 3.34
C LEU A 31 -1.74 -5.75 4.20
N VAL A 32 -2.01 -6.98 3.75
CA VAL A 32 -2.86 -7.92 4.51
C VAL A 32 -2.21 -8.30 5.84
N LEU A 33 -0.91 -8.62 5.84
CA LEU A 33 -0.18 -8.96 7.06
C LEU A 33 -0.07 -7.77 8.01
N SER A 34 0.11 -6.54 7.50
CA SER A 34 0.13 -5.33 8.32
C SER A 34 -1.19 -5.12 9.06
N ASN A 35 -2.32 -5.30 8.38
CA ASN A 35 -3.64 -5.19 9.00
C ASN A 35 -3.89 -6.26 10.08
N VAL A 36 -3.46 -7.50 9.84
CA VAL A 36 -3.56 -8.57 10.85
C VAL A 36 -2.61 -8.29 12.02
N ALA A 37 -1.36 -7.88 11.75
CA ALA A 37 -0.39 -7.56 12.80
C ALA A 37 -0.83 -6.36 13.66
N ALA A 38 -1.52 -5.38 13.07
CA ALA A 38 -2.00 -4.20 13.76
C ALA A 38 -3.05 -4.49 14.85
N THR A 39 -3.65 -5.68 14.87
CA THR A 39 -4.54 -6.09 15.96
C THR A 39 -3.80 -6.35 17.28
N LYS A 40 -2.46 -6.49 17.24
CA LYS A 40 -1.62 -6.68 18.41
C LYS A 40 -1.06 -5.36 18.89
N GLY A 41 -1.45 -4.90 20.09
CA GLY A 41 -0.78 -3.79 20.78
C GLY A 41 0.66 -4.17 21.17
N VAL A 42 1.59 -3.25 20.99
CA VAL A 42 3.02 -3.41 21.28
C VAL A 42 3.49 -2.22 22.11
N ALA A 43 4.35 -2.46 23.10
CA ALA A 43 4.95 -1.41 23.92
C ALA A 43 6.49 -1.47 23.87
N PHE A 44 7.13 -0.32 23.61
CA PHE A 44 8.57 -0.11 23.73
C PHE A 44 8.82 0.95 24.79
N GLY A 45 8.90 0.53 26.05
CA GLY A 45 8.95 1.46 27.17
C GLY A 45 7.69 2.34 27.21
N PRO A 46 7.81 3.68 27.16
CA PRO A 46 6.66 4.59 27.15
C PRO A 46 5.97 4.72 25.78
N VAL A 47 6.57 4.17 24.71
CA VAL A 47 6.02 4.28 23.36
C VAL A 47 5.05 3.12 23.10
N LEU A 48 3.79 3.46 22.86
CA LEU A 48 2.75 2.51 22.51
C LEU A 48 2.53 2.53 20.99
N THR A 49 2.47 1.35 20.40
CA THR A 49 2.22 1.15 18.97
C THR A 49 1.49 -0.17 18.74
N ASP A 50 1.43 -0.64 17.51
CA ASP A 50 0.87 -1.93 17.13
C ASP A 50 1.85 -2.78 16.33
N GLY A 51 1.52 -4.04 16.09
CA GLY A 51 2.39 -4.95 15.35
C GLY A 51 2.52 -4.65 13.86
N GLY A 52 1.63 -3.83 13.29
CA GLY A 52 1.73 -3.33 11.92
C GLY A 52 2.88 -2.34 11.69
N PHE A 53 3.39 -1.75 12.78
CA PHE A 53 4.50 -0.81 12.79
C PHE A 53 5.69 -1.21 11.90
N PHE A 54 6.07 -2.49 11.90
CA PHE A 54 7.20 -2.99 11.09
C PHE A 54 6.86 -3.18 9.61
N LEU A 55 5.60 -3.48 9.30
CA LEU A 55 5.17 -3.82 7.94
C LEU A 55 4.63 -2.62 7.17
N PHE A 56 4.00 -1.69 7.87
CA PHE A 56 3.40 -0.51 7.28
C PHE A 56 4.39 0.36 6.48
N PRO A 57 5.62 0.67 6.97
CA PRO A 57 6.62 1.37 6.18
C PRO A 57 7.02 0.63 4.90
N LEU A 58 7.00 -0.70 4.94
CA LEU A 58 7.30 -1.51 3.75
C LEU A 58 6.23 -1.34 2.65
N ALA A 59 4.95 -1.16 3.02
CA ALA A 59 3.90 -0.86 2.07
C ALA A 59 4.14 0.49 1.35
N TYR A 60 4.60 1.52 2.07
CA TYR A 60 4.97 2.81 1.47
C TYR A 60 6.18 2.68 0.55
N VAL A 61 7.24 2.00 0.99
CA VAL A 61 8.42 1.73 0.16
C VAL A 61 8.02 1.03 -1.15
N LEU A 62 7.15 0.03 -1.10
CA LEU A 62 6.68 -0.67 -2.29
C LEU A 62 5.85 0.25 -3.20
N GLY A 63 5.00 1.11 -2.63
CA GLY A 63 4.24 2.12 -3.37
C GLY A 63 5.14 3.11 -4.10
N ASP A 64 6.14 3.64 -3.40
CA ASP A 64 7.14 4.57 -3.94
C ASP A 64 7.99 3.94 -5.04
N VAL A 65 8.46 2.70 -4.82
CA VAL A 65 9.21 1.93 -5.82
C VAL A 65 8.40 1.76 -7.10
N VAL A 66 7.13 1.39 -6.98
CA VAL A 66 6.25 1.23 -8.16
C VAL A 66 5.99 2.58 -8.85
N ALA A 67 5.72 3.64 -8.09
CA ALA A 67 5.47 4.98 -8.65
C ALA A 67 6.70 5.53 -9.37
N GLU A 68 7.89 5.37 -8.79
CA GLU A 68 9.14 5.86 -9.35
C GLU A 68 9.60 5.09 -10.58
N VAL A 69 9.43 3.76 -10.59
CA VAL A 69 9.96 2.90 -11.67
C VAL A 69 8.95 2.72 -12.81
N TYR A 70 7.68 2.48 -12.47
CA TYR A 70 6.64 2.12 -13.45
C TYR A 70 5.61 3.23 -13.73
N GLY A 71 5.68 4.34 -12.98
CA GLY A 71 4.80 5.50 -13.16
C GLY A 71 3.42 5.37 -12.52
N PHE A 72 2.62 6.46 -12.61
CA PHE A 72 1.37 6.61 -11.87
C PHE A 72 0.30 5.56 -12.21
N ARG A 73 0.15 5.18 -13.49
CA ARG A 73 -0.86 4.19 -13.88
C ARG A 73 -0.59 2.82 -13.26
N ALA A 74 0.67 2.40 -13.26
CA ALA A 74 1.10 1.16 -12.65
C ALA A 74 0.95 1.22 -11.12
N ALA A 75 1.36 2.34 -10.50
CA ALA A 75 1.20 2.57 -9.07
C ALA A 75 -0.29 2.54 -8.66
N ARG A 76 -1.16 3.24 -9.38
CA ARG A 76 -2.62 3.19 -9.14
C ARG A 76 -3.15 1.76 -9.22
N ARG A 77 -2.75 0.99 -10.24
CA ARG A 77 -3.16 -0.42 -10.37
C ARG A 77 -2.68 -1.25 -9.17
N ALA A 78 -1.42 -1.12 -8.77
CA ALA A 78 -0.85 -1.82 -7.62
C ALA A 78 -1.60 -1.47 -6.32
N ILE A 79 -1.83 -0.17 -6.05
CA ILE A 79 -2.53 0.33 -4.88
C ILE A 79 -3.97 -0.19 -4.83
N VAL A 80 -4.72 -0.08 -5.93
CA VAL A 80 -6.11 -0.56 -5.98
C VAL A 80 -6.17 -2.08 -5.83
N THR A 81 -5.23 -2.84 -6.41
CA THR A 81 -5.16 -4.30 -6.26
C THR A 81 -4.85 -4.69 -4.81
N SER A 82 -3.89 -4.02 -4.15
CA SER A 82 -3.56 -4.29 -2.74
C SER A 82 -4.72 -3.91 -1.80
N PHE A 83 -5.41 -2.80 -2.08
CA PHE A 83 -6.62 -2.41 -1.37
C PHE A 83 -7.74 -3.46 -1.53
N ALA A 84 -8.00 -3.92 -2.75
CA ALA A 84 -9.00 -4.95 -3.02
C ALA A 84 -8.66 -6.27 -2.31
N ALA A 85 -7.37 -6.66 -2.26
CA ALA A 85 -6.90 -7.83 -1.52
C ALA A 85 -7.13 -7.67 -0.01
N GLY A 86 -6.86 -6.50 0.56
CA GLY A 86 -7.11 -6.20 1.98
C GLY A 86 -8.60 -6.26 2.33
N LEU A 87 -9.45 -5.65 1.50
CA LEU A 87 -10.89 -5.69 1.69
C LEU A 87 -11.44 -7.12 1.55
N PHE A 88 -11.01 -7.86 0.53
CA PHE A 88 -11.38 -9.27 0.33
C PHE A 88 -10.99 -10.11 1.55
N SER A 89 -9.76 -9.95 2.06
CA SER A 89 -9.31 -10.66 3.26
C SER A 89 -10.17 -10.34 4.48
N SER A 90 -10.55 -9.06 4.69
CA SER A 90 -11.43 -8.64 5.78
C SER A 90 -12.81 -9.29 5.68
N VAL A 91 -13.39 -9.36 4.48
CA VAL A 91 -14.67 -10.03 4.24
C VAL A 91 -14.56 -11.54 4.51
N VAL A 92 -13.48 -12.19 4.05
CA VAL A 92 -13.24 -13.62 4.30
C VAL A 92 -13.12 -13.90 5.81
N PHE A 93 -12.34 -13.09 6.55
CA PHE A 93 -12.22 -13.25 8.00
C PHE A 93 -13.57 -13.08 8.71
N TRP A 94 -14.34 -12.07 8.35
CA TRP A 94 -15.68 -11.86 8.89
C TRP A 94 -16.61 -13.04 8.62
N LEU A 95 -16.62 -13.60 7.41
CA LEU A 95 -17.40 -14.78 7.05
C LEU A 95 -16.97 -16.02 7.86
N VAL A 96 -15.66 -16.24 7.99
CA VAL A 96 -15.12 -17.39 8.74
C VAL A 96 -15.48 -17.30 10.23
N ILE A 97 -15.41 -16.10 10.83
CA ILE A 97 -15.83 -15.85 12.21
C ILE A 97 -17.31 -16.19 12.43
N ALA A 98 -18.16 -15.87 11.44
CA ALA A 98 -19.61 -16.14 11.51
C ALA A 98 -19.98 -17.64 11.39
N LEU A 99 -19.04 -18.51 11.01
CA LEU A 99 -19.27 -19.95 10.94
C LEU A 99 -19.36 -20.54 12.38
N PRO A 100 -20.26 -21.49 12.64
CA PRO A 100 -20.36 -22.12 13.95
C PRO A 100 -19.09 -22.92 14.26
N PRO A 101 -18.47 -22.73 15.44
CA PRO A 101 -17.29 -23.47 15.84
C PRO A 101 -17.62 -24.95 16.03
N ALA A 102 -16.68 -25.84 15.68
CA ALA A 102 -16.80 -27.26 16.00
C ALA A 102 -16.77 -27.47 17.53
N ALA A 103 -17.41 -28.52 18.02
CA ALA A 103 -17.53 -28.80 19.46
C ALA A 103 -16.15 -28.95 20.17
N PHE A 104 -15.11 -29.29 19.45
CA PHE A 104 -13.74 -29.44 19.97
C PHE A 104 -12.86 -28.18 19.76
N TYR A 105 -13.39 -27.10 19.16
CA TYR A 105 -12.64 -25.90 18.88
C TYR A 105 -12.80 -24.86 19.98
N GLU A 106 -11.78 -24.69 20.80
CA GLU A 106 -11.78 -23.75 21.94
C GLU A 106 -11.25 -22.35 21.57
N GLY A 107 -10.77 -22.17 20.35
CA GLY A 107 -10.07 -20.94 19.92
C GLY A 107 -10.97 -19.85 19.36
N GLN A 108 -12.30 -19.94 19.43
CA GLN A 108 -13.22 -19.01 18.77
C GLN A 108 -13.01 -17.55 19.22
N GLU A 109 -12.96 -17.30 20.53
CA GLU A 109 -12.76 -15.94 21.07
C GLU A 109 -11.40 -15.35 20.66
N ALA A 110 -10.33 -16.17 20.67
CA ALA A 110 -9.01 -15.74 20.24
C ALA A 110 -8.99 -15.42 18.74
N PHE A 111 -9.65 -16.24 17.93
CA PHE A 111 -9.78 -16.04 16.49
C PHE A 111 -10.56 -14.75 16.18
N GLU A 112 -11.68 -14.51 16.87
CA GLU A 112 -12.49 -13.30 16.75
C GLU A 112 -11.71 -12.05 17.19
N SER A 113 -10.97 -12.13 18.30
CA SER A 113 -10.22 -10.99 18.82
C SER A 113 -9.09 -10.54 17.90
N VAL A 114 -8.49 -11.47 17.16
CA VAL A 114 -7.39 -11.17 16.22
C VAL A 114 -7.89 -10.77 14.83
N LEU A 115 -8.88 -11.49 14.29
CA LEU A 115 -9.29 -11.33 12.89
C LEU A 115 -10.59 -10.52 12.71
N GLY A 116 -11.29 -10.22 13.82
CA GLY A 116 -12.54 -9.45 13.84
C GLY A 116 -12.41 -8.00 14.30
N PRO A 117 -11.33 -7.27 13.97
CA PRO A 117 -11.27 -5.85 14.30
C PRO A 117 -12.45 -5.13 13.65
N VAL A 118 -13.03 -4.19 14.36
CA VAL A 118 -14.27 -3.51 13.99
C VAL A 118 -14.25 -3.10 12.51
N PRO A 119 -15.18 -3.60 11.68
CA PRO A 119 -15.13 -3.41 10.21
C PRO A 119 -15.05 -1.94 9.81
N LEU A 120 -15.59 -1.05 10.62
CA LEU A 120 -15.57 0.39 10.38
C LEU A 120 -14.15 0.97 10.53
N ILE A 121 -13.36 0.52 11.52
CA ILE A 121 -11.96 0.95 11.70
C ILE A 121 -11.12 0.47 10.52
N VAL A 122 -11.31 -0.78 10.10
CA VAL A 122 -10.62 -1.36 8.94
C VAL A 122 -10.98 -0.59 7.66
N ALA A 123 -12.26 -0.31 7.45
CA ALA A 123 -12.70 0.47 6.28
C ALA A 123 -12.10 1.89 6.29
N GLY A 124 -12.10 2.58 7.43
CA GLY A 124 -11.48 3.91 7.58
C GLY A 124 -9.98 3.90 7.30
N SER A 125 -9.27 2.91 7.84
CA SER A 125 -7.84 2.71 7.60
C SER A 125 -7.54 2.44 6.12
N LEU A 126 -8.31 1.55 5.49
CA LEU A 126 -8.13 1.24 4.07
C LEU A 126 -8.46 2.42 3.16
N LEU A 127 -9.48 3.22 3.48
CA LEU A 127 -9.83 4.43 2.71
C LEU A 127 -8.75 5.50 2.83
N GLY A 128 -8.25 5.75 4.04
CA GLY A 128 -7.14 6.68 4.29
C GLY A 128 -5.90 6.29 3.51
N TYR A 129 -5.51 5.03 3.64
CA TYR A 129 -4.39 4.45 2.92
C TYR A 129 -4.55 4.56 1.39
N LEU A 130 -5.72 4.22 0.84
CA LEU A 130 -5.96 4.32 -0.60
C LEU A 130 -5.83 5.77 -1.09
N ALA A 131 -6.46 6.71 -0.40
CA ALA A 131 -6.39 8.13 -0.74
C ALA A 131 -4.95 8.68 -0.63
N GLY A 132 -4.27 8.38 0.47
CA GLY A 132 -2.89 8.79 0.73
C GLY A 132 -1.91 8.24 -0.30
N GLN A 133 -1.96 6.93 -0.59
CA GLN A 133 -1.07 6.28 -1.54
C GLN A 133 -1.30 6.71 -2.99
N LEU A 134 -2.54 6.90 -3.41
CA LEU A 134 -2.82 7.42 -4.74
C LEU A 134 -2.26 8.82 -4.92
N LEU A 135 -2.42 9.68 -3.91
CA LEU A 135 -1.90 11.03 -3.94
C LEU A 135 -0.36 11.05 -3.85
N ASN A 136 0.24 10.24 -2.99
CA ASN A 136 1.69 10.04 -2.91
C ASN A 136 2.26 9.65 -4.29
N ALA A 137 1.72 8.61 -4.92
CA ALA A 137 2.15 8.14 -6.23
C ALA A 137 1.96 9.21 -7.32
N PHE A 138 0.85 9.95 -7.30
CA PHE A 138 0.60 11.05 -8.25
C PHE A 138 1.63 12.17 -8.08
N VAL A 139 1.86 12.62 -6.85
CA VAL A 139 2.82 13.70 -6.54
C VAL A 139 4.25 13.28 -6.90
N MET A 140 4.65 12.04 -6.58
CA MET A 140 5.96 11.50 -6.92
C MET A 140 6.22 11.56 -8.42
N VAL A 141 5.30 11.04 -9.24
CA VAL A 141 5.43 11.05 -10.70
C VAL A 141 5.43 12.48 -11.23
N ARG A 142 4.63 13.39 -10.65
CA ARG A 142 4.61 14.81 -11.04
C ARG A 142 5.93 15.53 -10.76
N ILE A 143 6.52 15.29 -9.59
CA ILE A 143 7.82 15.84 -9.24
C ILE A 143 8.91 15.22 -10.14
N LYS A 144 8.87 13.91 -10.42
CA LYS A 144 9.81 13.22 -11.33
C LYS A 144 9.81 13.86 -12.70
N ALA A 145 8.64 14.13 -13.29
CA ALA A 145 8.51 14.78 -14.59
C ALA A 145 9.12 16.21 -14.60
N ARG A 146 8.97 16.97 -13.50
CA ARG A 146 9.52 18.34 -13.39
C ARG A 146 11.02 18.36 -13.13
N THR A 147 11.55 17.41 -12.36
CA THR A 147 12.96 17.37 -11.96
C THR A 147 13.86 16.63 -12.95
N ARG A 148 13.30 16.08 -14.04
CA ARG A 148 14.04 15.28 -15.03
C ARG A 148 14.90 14.21 -14.36
N GLU A 149 14.32 13.45 -13.45
CA GLU A 149 14.95 12.39 -12.63
C GLU A 149 16.05 12.86 -11.64
N ARG A 150 16.28 14.16 -11.51
CA ARG A 150 17.19 14.69 -10.48
C ARG A 150 16.49 14.72 -9.10
N HIS A 151 17.29 14.72 -8.04
CA HIS A 151 16.83 14.89 -6.66
C HIS A 151 15.76 13.88 -6.21
N LEU A 152 16.09 12.58 -6.24
CA LEU A 152 15.20 11.49 -5.80
C LEU A 152 14.67 11.72 -4.37
N TRP A 153 15.52 12.22 -3.45
CA TRP A 153 15.12 12.54 -2.08
C TRP A 153 13.95 13.53 -2.00
N ALA A 154 13.97 14.57 -2.85
CA ALA A 154 12.91 15.57 -2.88
C ALA A 154 11.59 14.99 -3.42
N ARG A 155 11.66 14.00 -4.30
CA ARG A 155 10.46 13.27 -4.77
C ARG A 155 9.88 12.41 -3.68
N LEU A 156 10.71 11.63 -3.00
CA LEU A 156 10.29 10.76 -1.91
C LEU A 156 9.67 11.58 -0.77
N ILE A 157 10.43 12.53 -0.19
CA ILE A 157 9.91 13.35 0.91
C ILE A 157 8.68 14.17 0.48
N GLY A 158 8.74 14.81 -0.69
CA GLY A 158 7.63 15.66 -1.13
C GLY A 158 6.34 14.89 -1.40
N SER A 159 6.42 13.69 -1.93
CA SER A 159 5.24 12.84 -2.15
C SER A 159 4.72 12.28 -0.83
N THR A 160 5.60 11.84 0.06
CA THR A 160 5.26 11.33 1.40
C THR A 160 4.52 12.38 2.23
N LEU A 161 5.06 13.60 2.34
CA LEU A 161 4.42 14.67 3.11
C LEU A 161 2.96 14.88 2.70
N VAL A 162 2.67 14.85 1.41
CA VAL A 162 1.31 15.06 0.90
C VAL A 162 0.46 13.80 1.08
N GLY A 163 0.98 12.63 0.76
CA GLY A 163 0.28 11.35 0.87
C GLY A 163 -0.11 11.03 2.31
N GLU A 164 0.85 11.13 3.23
CA GLU A 164 0.66 10.86 4.65
C GLU A 164 -0.29 11.85 5.33
N LEU A 165 -0.28 13.12 4.93
CA LEU A 165 -1.23 14.10 5.45
C LEU A 165 -2.65 13.68 5.13
N VAL A 166 -2.93 13.30 3.88
CA VAL A 166 -4.27 12.90 3.46
C VAL A 166 -4.68 11.58 4.10
N ASP A 167 -3.79 10.58 4.11
CA ASP A 167 -4.03 9.31 4.80
C ASP A 167 -4.40 9.54 6.27
N THR A 168 -3.60 10.33 6.99
CA THR A 168 -3.81 10.60 8.41
C THR A 168 -5.10 11.37 8.67
N VAL A 169 -5.41 12.40 7.89
CA VAL A 169 -6.65 13.16 8.05
C VAL A 169 -7.87 12.29 7.80
N VAL A 170 -7.88 11.50 6.72
CA VAL A 170 -8.99 10.60 6.39
C VAL A 170 -9.17 9.55 7.49
N PHE A 171 -8.09 8.89 7.91
CA PHE A 171 -8.12 7.90 8.98
C PHE A 171 -8.62 8.50 10.29
N CYS A 172 -8.03 9.60 10.76
CA CYS A 172 -8.42 10.24 12.02
C CYS A 172 -9.86 10.72 12.00
N THR A 173 -10.38 11.17 10.85
CA THR A 173 -11.79 11.57 10.73
C THR A 173 -12.75 10.40 10.99
N VAL A 174 -12.39 9.20 10.58
CA VAL A 174 -13.19 7.99 10.82
C VAL A 174 -12.96 7.44 12.23
N ALA A 175 -11.71 7.38 12.68
CA ALA A 175 -11.33 6.76 13.94
C ALA A 175 -11.64 7.61 15.18
N ALA A 176 -11.51 8.93 15.10
CA ALA A 176 -11.66 9.83 16.24
C ALA A 176 -13.00 9.67 17.01
N PRO A 177 -14.18 9.65 16.37
CA PRO A 177 -15.44 9.46 17.09
C PRO A 177 -15.54 8.06 17.73
N ILE A 178 -14.92 7.04 17.14
CA ILE A 178 -14.95 5.65 17.65
C ILE A 178 -14.15 5.53 18.95
N ILE A 179 -13.00 6.24 19.03
CA ILE A 179 -12.11 6.23 20.20
C ILE A 179 -12.48 7.31 21.25
N GLY A 180 -13.59 8.04 21.05
CA GLY A 180 -14.12 9.00 22.00
C GLY A 180 -13.55 10.43 21.87
N ILE A 181 -12.80 10.74 20.80
CA ILE A 181 -12.35 12.12 20.51
C ILE A 181 -13.53 12.90 19.94
N SER A 182 -13.97 13.94 20.68
CA SER A 182 -15.12 14.77 20.32
C SER A 182 -14.82 16.26 20.21
N THR A 183 -13.61 16.69 20.63
CA THR A 183 -13.21 18.10 20.57
C THR A 183 -12.26 18.37 19.40
N LEU A 184 -12.34 19.57 18.83
CA LEU A 184 -11.43 19.97 17.75
C LEU A 184 -9.95 20.01 18.17
N PRO A 185 -9.58 20.51 19.36
CA PRO A 185 -8.19 20.48 19.82
C PRO A 185 -7.63 19.04 19.92
N ASP A 186 -8.40 18.10 20.46
CA ASP A 186 -7.96 16.71 20.59
C ASP A 186 -7.84 16.04 19.21
N PHE A 187 -8.77 16.32 18.31
CA PHE A 187 -8.70 15.84 16.93
C PHE A 187 -7.45 16.37 16.22
N LEU A 188 -7.16 17.67 16.33
CA LEU A 188 -5.95 18.25 15.73
C LEU A 188 -4.67 17.67 16.33
N ASN A 189 -4.64 17.44 17.65
CA ASN A 189 -3.51 16.76 18.31
C ASN A 189 -3.32 15.35 17.74
N TYR A 190 -4.39 14.57 17.63
CA TYR A 190 -4.35 13.21 17.09
C TYR A 190 -3.84 13.17 15.65
N VAL A 191 -4.29 14.09 14.79
CA VAL A 191 -3.81 14.21 13.40
C VAL A 191 -2.33 14.59 13.36
N VAL A 192 -1.93 15.63 14.11
CA VAL A 192 -0.54 16.13 14.07
C VAL A 192 0.46 15.10 14.59
N VAL A 193 0.16 14.44 15.71
CA VAL A 193 1.03 13.41 16.29
C VAL A 193 1.14 12.21 15.36
N GLY A 194 -0.01 11.71 14.85
CA GLY A 194 -0.03 10.59 13.92
C GLY A 194 0.73 10.89 12.63
N TYR A 195 0.53 12.07 12.05
CA TYR A 195 1.24 12.53 10.85
C TYR A 195 2.76 12.63 11.07
N ALA A 196 3.17 13.32 12.14
CA ALA A 196 4.60 13.50 12.44
C ALA A 196 5.31 12.14 12.63
N TYR A 197 4.66 11.20 13.31
CA TYR A 197 5.18 9.85 13.51
C TYR A 197 5.38 9.11 12.19
N LYS A 198 4.36 9.08 11.32
CA LYS A 198 4.42 8.39 10.02
C LYS A 198 5.52 8.97 9.13
N VAL A 199 5.60 10.30 9.02
CA VAL A 199 6.65 10.97 8.24
C VAL A 199 8.05 10.65 8.79
N LEU A 200 8.22 10.64 10.12
CA LEU A 200 9.51 10.30 10.73
C LEU A 200 9.94 8.89 10.36
N VAL A 201 9.05 7.91 10.47
CA VAL A 201 9.35 6.51 10.13
C VAL A 201 9.72 6.39 8.66
N GLU A 202 9.01 7.06 7.76
CA GLU A 202 9.30 7.00 6.33
C GLU A 202 10.66 7.62 5.99
N VAL A 203 11.01 8.73 6.61
CA VAL A 203 12.36 9.32 6.47
C VAL A 203 13.45 8.35 6.94
N LEU A 204 13.22 7.63 8.04
CA LEU A 204 14.17 6.64 8.54
C LEU A 204 14.34 5.44 7.60
N VAL A 205 13.29 5.07 6.86
CA VAL A 205 13.30 3.95 5.90
C VAL A 205 13.78 4.38 4.50
N MET A 206 13.91 5.68 4.24
CA MET A 206 14.33 6.22 2.95
C MET A 206 15.61 5.58 2.36
N PRO A 207 16.68 5.28 3.11
CA PRO A 207 17.86 4.61 2.55
C PRO A 207 17.54 3.26 1.91
N LEU A 208 16.59 2.50 2.50
CA LEU A 208 16.11 1.22 1.96
C LEU A 208 15.33 1.45 0.66
N THR A 209 14.48 2.46 0.61
CA THR A 209 13.75 2.87 -0.60
C THR A 209 14.69 3.23 -1.75
N TYR A 210 15.75 4.00 -1.46
CA TYR A 210 16.79 4.31 -2.44
C TYR A 210 17.47 3.06 -2.99
N ALA A 211 17.87 2.15 -2.10
CA ALA A 211 18.51 0.90 -2.49
C ALA A 211 17.60 0.05 -3.39
N ALA A 212 16.32 -0.08 -3.02
CA ALA A 212 15.32 -0.83 -3.77
C ALA A 212 15.08 -0.24 -5.17
N ILE A 213 14.85 1.08 -5.27
CA ILE A 213 14.68 1.78 -6.56
C ILE A 213 15.92 1.63 -7.43
N GLY A 214 17.11 1.86 -6.87
CA GLY A 214 18.37 1.75 -7.61
C GLY A 214 18.64 0.33 -8.11
N TRP A 215 18.32 -0.70 -7.31
CA TRP A 215 18.43 -2.08 -7.71
C TRP A 215 17.46 -2.41 -8.84
N LEU A 216 16.20 -2.01 -8.70
CA LEU A 216 15.14 -2.31 -9.66
C LEU A 216 15.39 -1.62 -11.00
N LYS A 217 15.76 -0.33 -11.02
CA LYS A 217 16.11 0.40 -12.27
C LYS A 217 17.22 -0.28 -13.06
N ARG A 218 18.17 -0.98 -12.38
CA ARG A 218 19.24 -1.75 -13.05
C ARG A 218 18.79 -3.12 -13.54
N ARG A 219 17.74 -3.69 -12.94
CA ARG A 219 17.29 -5.07 -13.22
C ARG A 219 16.04 -5.13 -14.09
N GLU A 220 15.26 -4.04 -14.17
CA GLU A 220 14.03 -3.98 -14.96
C GLU A 220 14.35 -3.86 -16.45
N PRO A 221 14.04 -4.88 -17.26
CA PRO A 221 14.43 -4.90 -18.69
C PRO A 221 13.78 -3.80 -19.52
N THR A 222 12.63 -3.28 -19.06
CA THR A 222 11.83 -2.28 -19.77
C THR A 222 12.13 -0.85 -19.32
N TYR A 223 12.96 -0.66 -18.28
CA TYR A 223 13.29 0.67 -17.77
C TYR A 223 14.22 1.42 -18.74
N GLY A 224 13.83 2.63 -19.14
CA GLY A 224 14.63 3.47 -20.06
C GLY A 224 14.53 3.09 -21.55
N THR A 225 13.89 1.98 -21.91
CA THR A 225 13.51 1.72 -23.29
C THR A 225 12.31 2.61 -23.62
N ALA A 226 12.53 3.67 -24.40
CA ALA A 226 11.50 4.63 -24.76
C ALA A 226 10.42 3.99 -25.63
N VAL A 227 9.46 3.36 -24.99
CA VAL A 227 8.10 3.34 -25.47
C VAL A 227 7.36 4.25 -24.51
N SER A 228 7.26 5.53 -24.88
CA SER A 228 6.23 6.38 -24.31
C SER A 228 4.90 5.76 -24.71
N PRO A 229 4.15 5.07 -23.82
CA PRO A 229 2.78 4.78 -24.11
C PRO A 229 2.13 6.17 -24.17
N ALA A 230 1.59 6.54 -25.32
CA ALA A 230 0.77 7.73 -25.47
C ALA A 230 -0.39 7.70 -24.47
N GLY A 231 -0.15 8.07 -23.25
CA GLY A 231 -1.11 7.96 -22.16
C GLY A 231 -0.59 8.25 -20.77
N ASP A 232 0.72 8.20 -20.47
CA ASP A 232 1.28 8.62 -19.19
C ASP A 232 1.64 10.11 -19.11
N ALA A 233 1.53 10.80 -20.22
CA ALA A 233 1.45 12.24 -20.22
C ALA A 233 0.06 12.62 -19.66
N VAL A 234 -0.06 12.74 -18.34
CA VAL A 234 -0.92 13.78 -17.80
C VAL A 234 -0.35 15.05 -18.43
N ALA A 235 -1.03 15.51 -19.49
CA ALA A 235 -0.62 16.68 -20.22
C ALA A 235 -0.40 17.82 -19.23
N VAL A 236 0.88 18.12 -19.00
CA VAL A 236 1.29 19.33 -18.33
C VAL A 236 1.17 20.39 -19.42
N ARG A 237 -0.02 20.96 -19.57
CA ARG A 237 -0.20 22.28 -20.14
C ARG A 237 -0.33 23.30 -19.01
#